data_8f86eba8e6c13c49753767afcc97de5c
#
_entry.id   8f86eba8e6c13c49753767afcc97de5c
#
_cell.length_a   1.000
_cell.length_b   1.000
_cell.length_c   1.000
_cell.angle_alpha   90.00
_cell.angle_beta   90.00
_cell.angle_gamma   90.00
#
_symmetry.space_group_name_H-M   'P 1'
#
loop_
_entity.id
_entity.type
_entity.pdbx_description
1 polymer ?
#
loop_
_entity_poly.entity_id
_entity_poly.type
_entity_poly.pdbx_seq_one_letter_code
_entity_poly.pdbx_strand_id
1 'polypeptide(L)'
;MKRDYTDIFFIFLGSFLLIYIILPIFFLIVKQCLDFDILIQTLQDDIVLNALKNSILTATATALISLIFGVPLGYILARKDFKYKSFVQGIVDVPVVIPHSVVGIMLLVTFSDAILDNYLGIISAMLFVSASFTINSARDGFLAVDVNLENVARTLGAGKLRTFFSISLPLAFPSILSGAIMTWARAMSEVGALLIVAYYPKTAQILVLDYFENYGLRYSMPIAVILITLSLGLFAFLRFLLWRFSNAET
;
A
#
# COMPACT_ATOMS: atom_id res chain seq x y z
N MET A 1 33.22 -21.06 -13.52
CA MET A 1 32.63 -19.72 -13.47
C MET A 1 33.65 -18.79 -12.79
N LYS A 2 34.35 -17.93 -13.51
CA LYS A 2 35.20 -16.89 -12.89
C LYS A 2 34.25 -15.91 -12.18
N ARG A 3 34.30 -15.85 -10.86
CA ARG A 3 33.62 -14.81 -10.09
C ARG A 3 34.22 -13.47 -10.53
N ASP A 4 33.41 -12.65 -11.15
CA ASP A 4 33.79 -11.29 -11.52
C ASP A 4 33.90 -10.46 -10.23
N TYR A 5 34.99 -9.74 -10.03
CA TYR A 5 35.17 -8.87 -8.87
C TYR A 5 34.08 -7.80 -8.76
N THR A 6 33.50 -7.43 -9.89
CA THR A 6 32.36 -6.51 -10.00
C THR A 6 31.10 -7.09 -9.32
N ASP A 7 30.81 -8.38 -9.54
CA ASP A 7 29.67 -9.05 -8.89
C ASP A 7 29.83 -9.11 -7.38
N ILE A 8 31.05 -9.41 -6.90
CA ILE A 8 31.35 -9.45 -5.46
C ILE A 8 31.17 -8.08 -4.83
N PHE A 9 31.63 -7.02 -5.50
CA PHE A 9 31.48 -5.64 -5.05
C PHE A 9 30.01 -5.24 -4.97
N PHE A 10 29.19 -5.54 -5.99
CA PHE A 10 27.76 -5.24 -5.98
C PHE A 10 26.99 -6.05 -4.94
N ILE A 11 27.33 -7.32 -4.74
CA ILE A 11 26.76 -8.15 -3.67
C ILE A 11 27.07 -7.53 -2.30
N PHE A 12 28.29 -7.09 -2.06
CA PHE A 12 28.71 -6.47 -0.80
C PHE A 12 27.91 -5.19 -0.53
N LEU A 13 27.80 -4.27 -1.50
CA LEU A 13 27.05 -3.03 -1.36
C LEU A 13 25.54 -3.31 -1.16
N GLY A 14 24.96 -4.23 -1.95
CA GLY A 14 23.57 -4.61 -1.81
C GLY A 14 23.26 -5.26 -0.48
N SER A 15 24.17 -6.13 0.02
CA SER A 15 24.03 -6.79 1.32
C SER A 15 24.02 -5.80 2.48
N PHE A 16 24.80 -4.73 2.40
CA PHE A 16 24.80 -3.68 3.43
C PHE A 16 23.42 -3.06 3.62
N LEU A 17 22.73 -2.71 2.52
CA LEU A 17 21.39 -2.13 2.58
C LEU A 17 20.36 -3.14 3.09
N LEU A 18 20.45 -4.40 2.67
CA LEU A 18 19.58 -5.47 3.16
C LEU A 18 19.74 -5.69 4.67
N ILE A 19 20.97 -5.75 5.15
CA ILE A 19 21.27 -5.88 6.59
C ILE A 19 20.71 -4.67 7.34
N TYR A 20 20.91 -3.45 6.85
CA TYR A 20 20.39 -2.23 7.46
C TYR A 20 18.85 -2.24 7.60
N ILE A 21 18.13 -2.77 6.62
CA ILE A 21 16.66 -2.89 6.66
C ILE A 21 16.21 -3.99 7.63
N ILE A 22 16.87 -5.16 7.60
CA ILE A 22 16.43 -6.33 8.38
C ILE A 22 16.79 -6.18 9.85
N LEU A 23 17.95 -5.60 10.16
CA LEU A 23 18.51 -5.55 11.49
C LEU A 23 17.61 -4.89 12.54
N PRO A 24 16.98 -3.72 12.33
CA PRO A 24 16.07 -3.13 13.30
C PRO A 24 14.83 -3.98 13.55
N ILE A 25 14.27 -4.60 12.51
CA ILE A 25 13.10 -5.49 12.60
C ILE A 25 13.46 -6.70 13.46
N PHE A 26 14.59 -7.33 13.17
CA PHE A 26 15.08 -8.49 13.91
C PHE A 26 15.31 -8.17 15.40
N PHE A 27 16.00 -7.06 15.71
CA PHE A 27 16.25 -6.66 17.09
C PHE A 27 14.98 -6.32 17.85
N LEU A 28 14.00 -5.67 17.20
CA LEU A 28 12.70 -5.36 17.81
C LEU A 28 11.97 -6.65 18.21
N ILE A 29 11.90 -7.63 17.30
CA ILE A 29 11.24 -8.92 17.55
C ILE A 29 11.98 -9.70 18.66
N VAL A 30 13.30 -9.82 18.57
CA VAL A 30 14.09 -10.53 19.57
C VAL A 30 13.94 -9.89 20.94
N LYS A 31 14.00 -8.57 21.02
CA LYS A 31 13.83 -7.86 22.29
C LYS A 31 12.44 -8.07 22.90
N GLN A 32 11.39 -8.11 22.09
CA GLN A 32 10.04 -8.40 22.54
C GLN A 32 9.86 -9.85 23.00
N CYS A 33 10.55 -10.81 22.37
CA CYS A 33 10.51 -12.21 22.80
C CYS A 33 11.11 -12.42 24.20
N LEU A 34 11.94 -11.51 24.70
CA LEU A 34 12.47 -11.56 26.07
C LEU A 34 11.40 -11.13 27.11
N ASP A 35 10.42 -10.32 26.72
CA ASP A 35 9.28 -9.86 27.54
C ASP A 35 7.95 -10.50 27.03
N PHE A 36 7.92 -11.83 26.93
CA PHE A 36 6.83 -12.57 26.28
C PHE A 36 5.48 -12.43 27.00
N ASP A 37 5.49 -12.29 28.32
CA ASP A 37 4.25 -12.12 29.11
C ASP A 37 3.48 -10.85 28.72
N ILE A 38 4.20 -9.75 28.48
CA ILE A 38 3.57 -8.49 28.03
C ILE A 38 3.00 -8.65 26.62
N LEU A 39 3.66 -9.41 25.76
CA LEU A 39 3.16 -9.67 24.40
C LEU A 39 1.83 -10.44 24.43
N ILE A 40 1.73 -11.48 25.29
CA ILE A 40 0.48 -12.24 25.45
C ILE A 40 -0.65 -11.36 26.00
N GLN A 41 -0.37 -10.55 27.03
CA GLN A 41 -1.35 -9.62 27.57
C GLN A 41 -1.84 -8.62 26.52
N THR A 42 -0.93 -8.09 25.71
CA THR A 42 -1.24 -7.16 24.61
C THR A 42 -2.10 -7.83 23.52
N LEU A 43 -1.87 -9.11 23.21
CA LEU A 43 -2.68 -9.88 22.27
C LEU A 43 -4.10 -10.19 22.79
N GLN A 44 -4.34 -10.08 24.09
CA GLN A 44 -5.65 -10.26 24.70
C GLN A 44 -6.39 -8.94 24.96
N ASP A 45 -5.73 -7.80 24.70
CA ASP A 45 -6.30 -6.48 24.90
C ASP A 45 -7.27 -6.14 23.75
N ASP A 46 -8.55 -5.97 24.09
CA ASP A 46 -9.60 -5.59 23.15
C ASP A 46 -9.33 -4.27 22.44
N ILE A 47 -8.64 -3.32 23.08
CA ILE A 47 -8.27 -2.05 22.47
C ILE A 47 -7.30 -2.29 21.32
N VAL A 48 -6.30 -3.14 21.54
CA VAL A 48 -5.29 -3.49 20.54
C VAL A 48 -5.93 -4.28 19.38
N LEU A 49 -6.76 -5.27 19.69
CA LEU A 49 -7.45 -6.09 18.69
C LEU A 49 -8.38 -5.23 17.82
N ASN A 50 -9.15 -4.32 18.41
CA ASN A 50 -10.00 -3.40 17.67
C ASN A 50 -9.20 -2.44 16.79
N ALA A 51 -8.09 -1.91 17.30
CA ALA A 51 -7.21 -1.04 16.52
C ALA A 51 -6.57 -1.77 15.31
N LEU A 52 -6.14 -3.02 15.49
CA LEU A 52 -5.63 -3.87 14.39
C LEU A 52 -6.73 -4.14 13.34
N LYS A 53 -7.93 -4.49 13.80
CA LYS A 53 -9.10 -4.69 12.93
C LYS A 53 -9.42 -3.43 12.12
N ASN A 54 -9.44 -2.27 12.77
CA ASN A 54 -9.68 -0.99 12.10
C ASN A 54 -8.63 -0.73 11.01
N SER A 55 -7.34 -0.96 11.31
CA SER A 55 -6.27 -0.77 10.33
C SER A 55 -6.44 -1.67 9.11
N ILE A 56 -6.71 -2.96 9.32
CA ILE A 56 -6.89 -3.92 8.22
C ILE A 56 -8.11 -3.56 7.38
N LEU A 57 -9.25 -3.26 8.01
CA LEU A 57 -10.49 -2.93 7.32
C LEU A 57 -10.34 -1.66 6.49
N THR A 58 -9.78 -0.59 7.06
CA THR A 58 -9.64 0.69 6.37
C THR A 58 -8.59 0.62 5.26
N ALA A 59 -7.46 -0.06 5.46
CA ALA A 59 -6.47 -0.28 4.41
C ALA A 59 -7.02 -1.13 3.26
N THR A 60 -7.82 -2.16 3.58
CA THR A 60 -8.47 -3.01 2.56
C THR A 60 -9.52 -2.22 1.78
N ALA A 61 -10.37 -1.44 2.46
CA ALA A 61 -11.32 -0.55 1.81
C ALA A 61 -10.61 0.46 0.89
N THR A 62 -9.51 1.05 1.36
CA THR A 62 -8.67 1.97 0.59
C THR A 62 -8.13 1.31 -0.69
N ALA A 63 -7.58 0.11 -0.58
CA ALA A 63 -7.06 -0.62 -1.74
C ALA A 63 -8.16 -0.96 -2.76
N LEU A 64 -9.35 -1.38 -2.29
CA LEU A 64 -10.50 -1.66 -3.16
C LEU A 64 -11.01 -0.42 -3.86
N ILE A 65 -11.15 0.70 -3.15
CA ILE A 65 -11.55 1.99 -3.73
C ILE A 65 -10.51 2.43 -4.77
N SER A 66 -9.22 2.29 -4.44
CA SER A 66 -8.13 2.61 -5.35
C SER A 66 -8.15 1.74 -6.62
N LEU A 67 -8.54 0.47 -6.54
CA LEU A 67 -8.74 -0.38 -7.71
C LEU A 67 -9.91 0.11 -8.57
N ILE A 68 -11.06 0.41 -7.97
CA ILE A 68 -12.28 0.81 -8.70
C ILE A 68 -12.03 2.10 -9.50
N PHE A 69 -11.40 3.10 -8.91
CA PHE A 69 -11.18 4.41 -9.55
C PHE A 69 -9.82 4.54 -10.21
N GLY A 70 -8.78 3.91 -9.65
CA GLY A 70 -7.41 4.02 -10.13
C GLY A 70 -7.14 3.22 -11.40
N VAL A 71 -7.73 2.01 -11.52
CA VAL A 71 -7.52 1.19 -12.74
C VAL A 71 -8.07 1.85 -14.00
N PRO A 72 -9.30 2.40 -14.03
CA PRO A 72 -9.77 3.17 -15.19
C PRO A 72 -8.90 4.37 -15.51
N LEU A 73 -8.43 5.11 -14.50
CA LEU A 73 -7.53 6.25 -14.70
C LEU A 73 -6.19 5.79 -15.28
N GLY A 74 -5.59 4.72 -14.75
CA GLY A 74 -4.37 4.10 -15.27
C GLY A 74 -4.52 3.66 -16.74
N TYR A 75 -5.67 3.06 -17.09
CA TYR A 75 -5.98 2.68 -18.47
C TYR A 75 -6.04 3.90 -19.40
N ILE A 76 -6.70 4.99 -18.99
CA ILE A 76 -6.75 6.22 -19.78
C ILE A 76 -5.35 6.80 -19.97
N LEU A 77 -4.55 6.85 -18.91
CA LEU A 77 -3.16 7.34 -18.96
C LEU A 77 -2.27 6.46 -19.83
N ALA A 78 -2.53 5.15 -19.91
CA ALA A 78 -1.77 4.24 -20.78
C ALA A 78 -2.16 4.37 -22.27
N ARG A 79 -3.48 4.44 -22.57
CA ARG A 79 -4.02 4.25 -23.91
C ARG A 79 -4.43 5.52 -24.64
N LYS A 80 -4.53 6.66 -23.92
CA LYS A 80 -4.97 7.91 -24.52
C LYS A 80 -3.86 8.94 -24.56
N ASP A 81 -3.76 9.61 -25.69
CA ASP A 81 -2.99 10.85 -25.84
C ASP A 81 -3.95 12.04 -25.79
N PHE A 82 -3.70 12.95 -24.83
CA PHE A 82 -4.45 14.18 -24.67
C PHE A 82 -3.54 15.29 -24.15
N LYS A 83 -3.92 16.55 -24.43
CA LYS A 83 -3.09 17.75 -24.21
C LYS A 83 -2.52 17.87 -22.78
N TYR A 84 -3.25 17.41 -21.78
CA TYR A 84 -2.90 17.58 -20.35
C TYR A 84 -2.45 16.27 -19.67
N LYS A 85 -2.08 15.24 -20.43
CA LYS A 85 -1.68 13.93 -19.90
C LYS A 85 -0.57 14.02 -18.85
N SER A 86 0.51 14.74 -19.15
CA SER A 86 1.63 14.92 -18.23
C SER A 86 1.24 15.70 -16.96
N PHE A 87 0.32 16.65 -17.09
CA PHE A 87 -0.22 17.39 -15.94
C PHE A 87 -1.06 16.49 -15.04
N VAL A 88 -1.95 15.68 -15.62
CA VAL A 88 -2.74 14.67 -14.86
C VAL A 88 -1.82 13.67 -14.17
N GLN A 89 -0.78 13.19 -14.86
CA GLN A 89 0.22 12.31 -14.26
C GLN A 89 0.92 13.01 -13.07
N GLY A 90 1.31 14.27 -13.22
CA GLY A 90 1.88 15.06 -12.14
C GLY A 90 0.95 15.15 -10.93
N ILE A 91 -0.36 15.34 -11.13
CA ILE A 91 -1.35 15.35 -10.03
C ILE A 91 -1.40 13.99 -9.32
N VAL A 92 -1.35 12.88 -10.07
CA VAL A 92 -1.32 11.52 -9.49
C VAL A 92 -0.09 11.33 -8.60
N ASP A 93 1.03 11.95 -8.92
CA ASP A 93 2.29 11.82 -8.19
C ASP A 93 2.44 12.82 -7.04
N VAL A 94 1.61 13.87 -6.97
CA VAL A 94 1.62 14.89 -5.90
C VAL A 94 1.61 14.30 -4.48
N PRO A 95 0.80 13.28 -4.16
CA PRO A 95 0.76 12.71 -2.81
C PRO A 95 2.10 12.18 -2.29
N VAL A 96 3.01 11.80 -3.18
CA VAL A 96 4.35 11.28 -2.82
C VAL A 96 5.26 12.38 -2.28
N VAL A 97 5.01 13.64 -2.67
CA VAL A 97 5.87 14.80 -2.35
C VAL A 97 5.36 15.54 -1.12
N ILE A 98 4.05 15.55 -0.89
CA ILE A 98 3.44 16.32 0.21
C ILE A 98 3.69 15.64 1.56
N PRO A 99 4.16 16.37 2.59
CA PRO A 99 4.25 15.82 3.95
C PRO A 99 2.88 15.35 4.44
N HIS A 100 2.81 14.13 5.02
CA HIS A 100 1.53 13.50 5.36
C HIS A 100 0.71 14.28 6.39
N SER A 101 1.35 14.97 7.34
CA SER A 101 0.65 15.88 8.25
C SER A 101 -0.05 17.02 7.52
N VAL A 102 0.57 17.56 6.46
CA VAL A 102 -0.05 18.60 5.63
C VAL A 102 -1.28 18.03 4.89
N VAL A 103 -1.22 16.78 4.44
CA VAL A 103 -2.37 16.08 3.84
C VAL A 103 -3.55 16.05 4.81
N GLY A 104 -3.33 15.75 6.08
CA GLY A 104 -4.37 15.79 7.11
C GLY A 104 -5.05 17.14 7.21
N ILE A 105 -4.27 18.23 7.27
CA ILE A 105 -4.79 19.60 7.31
C ILE A 105 -5.59 19.91 6.02
N MET A 106 -5.05 19.57 4.86
CA MET A 106 -5.73 19.81 3.57
C MET A 106 -7.08 19.12 3.51
N LEU A 107 -7.17 17.87 3.94
CA LEU A 107 -8.42 17.11 3.96
C LEU A 107 -9.43 17.72 4.91
N LEU A 108 -9.03 18.14 6.11
CA LEU A 108 -9.93 18.82 7.06
C LEU A 108 -10.43 20.15 6.53
N VAL A 109 -9.57 20.96 5.92
CA VAL A 109 -9.99 22.25 5.32
C VAL A 109 -10.97 22.02 4.17
N THR A 110 -10.84 20.90 3.43
CA THR A 110 -11.70 20.61 2.27
C THR A 110 -13.05 20.01 2.67
N PHE A 111 -13.06 19.07 3.62
CA PHE A 111 -14.23 18.24 3.94
C PHE A 111 -14.80 18.50 5.35
N SER A 112 -14.11 19.30 6.15
CA SER A 112 -14.53 19.71 7.51
C SER A 112 -15.00 18.53 8.38
N ASP A 113 -16.09 18.70 9.10
CA ASP A 113 -16.63 17.74 10.07
C ASP A 113 -17.09 16.41 9.45
N ALA A 114 -17.29 16.37 8.13
CA ALA A 114 -17.74 15.15 7.45
C ALA A 114 -16.74 13.98 7.56
N ILE A 115 -15.45 14.28 7.74
CA ILE A 115 -14.39 13.28 7.82
C ILE A 115 -13.68 13.26 9.17
N LEU A 116 -14.00 14.20 10.08
CA LEU A 116 -13.34 14.28 11.37
C LEU A 116 -13.74 13.09 12.24
N ASP A 117 -12.74 12.42 12.82
CA ASP A 117 -12.89 11.32 13.75
C ASP A 117 -13.90 10.24 13.32
N ASN A 118 -13.78 9.80 12.08
CA ASN A 118 -14.60 8.71 11.55
C ASN A 118 -13.86 7.85 10.51
N TYR A 119 -14.46 6.71 10.12
CA TYR A 119 -13.87 5.80 9.12
C TYR A 119 -13.68 6.44 7.74
N LEU A 120 -14.53 7.40 7.34
CA LEU A 120 -14.38 8.11 6.07
C LEU A 120 -13.12 8.96 6.08
N GLY A 121 -12.80 9.60 7.21
CA GLY A 121 -11.57 10.34 7.39
C GLY A 121 -10.34 9.46 7.28
N ILE A 122 -10.35 8.30 7.96
CA ILE A 122 -9.25 7.33 7.87
C ILE A 122 -9.04 6.88 6.42
N ILE A 123 -10.11 6.44 5.74
CA ILE A 123 -10.04 5.94 4.36
C ILE A 123 -9.62 7.08 3.41
N SER A 124 -10.14 8.30 3.58
CA SER A 124 -9.77 9.44 2.74
C SER A 124 -8.29 9.80 2.86
N ALA A 125 -7.76 9.83 4.08
CA ALA A 125 -6.34 10.07 4.32
C ALA A 125 -5.46 8.97 3.72
N MET A 126 -5.79 7.71 3.98
CA MET A 126 -5.10 6.56 3.41
C MET A 126 -5.15 6.55 1.88
N LEU A 127 -6.33 6.84 1.29
CA LEU A 127 -6.53 6.85 -0.16
C LEU A 127 -5.71 7.95 -0.82
N PHE A 128 -5.73 9.17 -0.27
CA PHE A 128 -4.94 10.28 -0.81
C PHE A 128 -3.46 9.92 -0.90
N VAL A 129 -2.90 9.34 0.15
CA VAL A 129 -1.46 9.05 0.25
C VAL A 129 -1.04 7.82 -0.56
N SER A 130 -1.95 6.88 -0.83
CA SER A 130 -1.58 5.58 -1.39
C SER A 130 -2.14 5.26 -2.78
N ALA A 131 -3.16 5.97 -3.26
CA ALA A 131 -3.82 5.65 -4.53
C ALA A 131 -2.88 5.70 -5.75
N SER A 132 -1.85 6.56 -5.72
CA SER A 132 -0.84 6.68 -6.78
C SER A 132 -0.16 5.34 -7.11
N PHE A 133 0.03 4.45 -6.13
CA PHE A 133 0.64 3.14 -6.38
C PHE A 133 -0.23 2.26 -7.27
N THR A 134 -1.53 2.19 -7.02
CA THR A 134 -2.47 1.45 -7.89
C THR A 134 -2.56 2.09 -9.28
N ILE A 135 -2.67 3.42 -9.36
CA ILE A 135 -2.83 4.13 -10.63
C ILE A 135 -1.59 3.93 -11.52
N ASN A 136 -0.39 4.14 -10.96
CA ASN A 136 0.85 4.00 -11.72
C ASN A 136 1.11 2.55 -12.13
N SER A 137 0.90 1.59 -11.22
CA SER A 137 1.05 0.17 -11.55
C SER A 137 0.03 -0.29 -12.61
N ALA A 138 -1.20 0.20 -12.57
CA ALA A 138 -2.20 -0.07 -13.59
C ALA A 138 -1.79 0.53 -14.94
N ARG A 139 -1.35 1.81 -14.95
CA ARG A 139 -0.82 2.46 -16.17
C ARG A 139 0.33 1.64 -16.77
N ASP A 140 1.31 1.27 -15.98
CA ASP A 140 2.48 0.54 -16.44
C ASP A 140 2.12 -0.87 -16.92
N GLY A 141 1.19 -1.54 -16.22
CA GLY A 141 0.64 -2.81 -16.65
C GLY A 141 -0.06 -2.71 -18.01
N PHE A 142 -0.92 -1.71 -18.20
CA PHE A 142 -1.56 -1.50 -19.50
C PHE A 142 -0.56 -1.10 -20.60
N LEU A 143 0.47 -0.33 -20.30
CA LEU A 143 1.52 0.01 -21.27
C LEU A 143 2.29 -1.23 -21.74
N ALA A 144 2.45 -2.24 -20.89
CA ALA A 144 3.12 -3.49 -21.25
C ALA A 144 2.27 -4.41 -22.15
N VAL A 145 0.95 -4.23 -22.19
CA VAL A 145 0.06 -5.01 -23.06
C VAL A 145 0.18 -4.50 -24.51
N ASP A 146 0.47 -5.41 -25.45
CA ASP A 146 0.55 -5.07 -26.87
C ASP A 146 -0.80 -4.58 -27.39
N VAL A 147 -0.80 -3.34 -27.90
CA VAL A 147 -1.98 -2.68 -28.51
C VAL A 147 -2.53 -3.48 -29.70
N ASN A 148 -1.69 -4.24 -30.42
CA ASN A 148 -2.12 -5.06 -31.54
C ASN A 148 -3.15 -6.12 -31.14
N LEU A 149 -3.04 -6.68 -29.94
CA LEU A 149 -4.04 -7.64 -29.40
C LEU A 149 -5.42 -7.00 -29.26
N GLU A 150 -5.45 -5.74 -28.77
CA GLU A 150 -6.69 -4.97 -28.68
C GLU A 150 -7.27 -4.65 -30.07
N ASN A 151 -6.41 -4.30 -31.04
CA ASN A 151 -6.80 -3.99 -32.40
C ASN A 151 -7.37 -5.22 -33.13
N VAL A 152 -6.73 -6.39 -33.01
CA VAL A 152 -7.21 -7.66 -33.57
C VAL A 152 -8.59 -8.02 -33.00
N ALA A 153 -8.78 -7.94 -31.69
CA ALA A 153 -10.08 -8.20 -31.09
C ALA A 153 -11.18 -7.27 -31.66
N ARG A 154 -10.85 -6.00 -31.86
CA ARG A 154 -11.79 -5.02 -32.41
C ARG A 154 -12.10 -5.25 -33.89
N THR A 155 -11.13 -5.71 -34.70
CA THR A 155 -11.40 -6.10 -36.09
C THR A 155 -12.28 -7.34 -36.20
N LEU A 156 -12.24 -8.22 -35.17
CA LEU A 156 -13.14 -9.38 -35.02
C LEU A 156 -14.52 -9.00 -34.46
N GLY A 157 -14.81 -7.70 -34.30
CA GLY A 157 -16.12 -7.19 -33.86
C GLY A 157 -16.27 -7.02 -32.33
N ALA A 158 -15.21 -7.17 -31.53
CA ALA A 158 -15.29 -6.91 -30.12
C ALA A 158 -15.44 -5.39 -29.83
N GLY A 159 -16.47 -5.00 -29.08
CA GLY A 159 -16.61 -3.62 -28.59
C GLY A 159 -15.53 -3.25 -27.60
N LYS A 160 -15.34 -1.93 -27.35
CA LYS A 160 -14.26 -1.40 -26.45
C LYS A 160 -14.30 -2.03 -25.06
N LEU A 161 -15.46 -2.12 -24.43
CA LEU A 161 -15.60 -2.71 -23.09
C LEU A 161 -15.25 -4.21 -23.09
N ARG A 162 -15.69 -4.95 -24.12
CA ARG A 162 -15.35 -6.36 -24.24
C ARG A 162 -13.85 -6.55 -24.42
N THR A 163 -13.19 -5.76 -25.26
CA THR A 163 -11.74 -5.79 -25.42
C THR A 163 -11.02 -5.48 -24.09
N PHE A 164 -11.48 -4.47 -23.36
CA PHE A 164 -10.92 -4.13 -22.06
C PHE A 164 -10.99 -5.31 -21.07
N PHE A 165 -12.18 -5.88 -20.84
CA PHE A 165 -12.35 -6.94 -19.84
C PHE A 165 -11.78 -8.29 -20.27
N SER A 166 -11.72 -8.59 -21.59
CA SER A 166 -11.27 -9.91 -22.08
C SER A 166 -9.80 -9.95 -22.49
N ILE A 167 -9.15 -8.80 -22.69
CA ILE A 167 -7.75 -8.74 -23.17
C ILE A 167 -6.91 -7.83 -22.28
N SER A 168 -7.24 -6.51 -22.26
CA SER A 168 -6.37 -5.53 -21.62
C SER A 168 -6.26 -5.75 -20.10
N LEU A 169 -7.40 -5.91 -19.43
CA LEU A 169 -7.45 -6.08 -17.97
C LEU A 169 -6.80 -7.40 -17.50
N PRO A 170 -7.09 -8.58 -18.08
CA PRO A 170 -6.44 -9.82 -17.67
C PRO A 170 -4.92 -9.78 -17.86
N LEU A 171 -4.43 -9.28 -18.99
CA LEU A 171 -2.99 -9.20 -19.25
C LEU A 171 -2.27 -8.18 -18.35
N ALA A 172 -2.93 -7.09 -17.96
CA ALA A 172 -2.39 -6.11 -17.02
C ALA A 172 -2.60 -6.50 -15.55
N PHE A 173 -3.41 -7.53 -15.26
CA PHE A 173 -3.86 -7.88 -13.91
C PHE A 173 -2.72 -8.11 -12.91
N PRO A 174 -1.60 -8.79 -13.23
CA PRO A 174 -0.50 -8.96 -12.30
C PRO A 174 0.10 -7.63 -11.82
N SER A 175 0.28 -6.66 -12.73
CA SER A 175 0.74 -5.30 -12.39
C SER A 175 -0.28 -4.56 -11.54
N ILE A 176 -1.56 -4.61 -11.90
CA ILE A 176 -2.65 -3.97 -11.17
C ILE A 176 -2.72 -4.51 -9.74
N LEU A 177 -2.68 -5.84 -9.57
CA LEU A 177 -2.70 -6.48 -8.27
C LEU A 177 -1.46 -6.11 -7.44
N SER A 178 -0.28 -6.05 -8.07
CA SER A 178 0.94 -5.56 -7.40
C SER A 178 0.77 -4.14 -6.88
N GLY A 179 0.18 -3.23 -7.68
CA GLY A 179 -0.13 -1.87 -7.27
C GLY A 179 -1.12 -1.79 -6.11
N ALA A 180 -2.18 -2.61 -6.14
CA ALA A 180 -3.15 -2.69 -5.06
C ALA A 180 -2.53 -3.18 -3.74
N ILE A 181 -1.64 -4.18 -3.80
CA ILE A 181 -0.88 -4.66 -2.64
C ILE A 181 0.01 -3.55 -2.06
N MET A 182 0.67 -2.77 -2.92
CA MET A 182 1.48 -1.63 -2.49
C MET A 182 0.63 -0.52 -1.89
N THR A 183 -0.54 -0.22 -2.47
CA THR A 183 -1.52 0.72 -1.91
C THR A 183 -1.97 0.27 -0.52
N TRP A 184 -2.30 -1.01 -0.36
CA TRP A 184 -2.69 -1.58 0.94
C TRP A 184 -1.56 -1.45 1.97
N ALA A 185 -0.33 -1.84 1.61
CA ALA A 185 0.82 -1.76 2.51
C ALA A 185 1.13 -0.30 2.90
N ARG A 186 1.02 0.64 1.96
CA ARG A 186 1.21 2.07 2.21
C ARG A 186 0.12 2.64 3.10
N ALA A 187 -1.14 2.24 2.90
CA ALA A 187 -2.26 2.61 3.76
C ALA A 187 -2.05 2.10 5.20
N MET A 188 -1.62 0.85 5.37
CA MET A 188 -1.30 0.25 6.67
C MET A 188 -0.17 0.98 7.42
N SER A 189 0.66 1.75 6.75
CA SER A 189 1.76 2.50 7.38
C SER A 189 1.44 3.98 7.61
N GLU A 190 0.20 4.44 7.30
CA GLU A 190 -0.16 5.84 7.42
C GLU A 190 -0.44 6.24 8.88
N VAL A 191 0.26 7.28 9.35
CA VAL A 191 0.10 7.87 10.69
C VAL A 191 -0.12 9.37 10.59
N GLY A 192 0.69 10.07 9.78
CA GLY A 192 0.79 11.52 9.80
C GLY A 192 -0.52 12.26 9.49
N ALA A 193 -1.24 11.82 8.46
CA ALA A 193 -2.53 12.40 8.13
C ALA A 193 -3.63 11.96 9.13
N LEU A 194 -3.56 10.71 9.61
CA LEU A 194 -4.54 10.17 10.55
C LEU A 194 -4.55 10.90 11.89
N LEU A 195 -3.39 11.29 12.41
CA LEU A 195 -3.30 12.04 13.66
C LEU A 195 -4.07 13.37 13.64
N ILE A 196 -4.28 13.91 12.44
CA ILE A 196 -4.95 15.21 12.26
C ILE A 196 -6.43 15.01 11.89
N VAL A 197 -6.73 14.04 11.01
CA VAL A 197 -8.08 13.86 10.46
C VAL A 197 -8.93 12.95 11.31
N ALA A 198 -8.38 11.87 11.84
CA ALA A 198 -9.17 10.83 12.50
C ALA A 198 -8.36 10.09 13.56
N TYR A 199 -8.23 10.73 14.72
CA TYR A 199 -7.63 10.09 15.89
C TYR A 199 -8.49 8.93 16.40
N TYR A 200 -9.79 9.01 16.21
CA TYR A 200 -10.78 7.95 16.43
C TYR A 200 -11.57 7.63 15.15
N PRO A 201 -12.00 6.37 14.96
CA PRO A 201 -11.65 5.17 15.75
C PRO A 201 -10.15 4.83 15.61
N LYS A 202 -9.49 4.48 16.72
CA LYS A 202 -8.05 4.23 16.73
C LYS A 202 -7.65 3.12 15.77
N THR A 203 -6.64 3.40 14.96
CA THR A 203 -5.91 2.41 14.18
C THR A 203 -4.67 1.94 14.95
N ALA A 204 -4.12 0.79 14.61
CA ALA A 204 -2.97 0.24 15.31
C ALA A 204 -1.74 1.16 15.23
N GLN A 205 -1.57 1.86 14.13
CA GLN A 205 -0.46 2.80 13.93
C GLN A 205 -0.55 3.99 14.90
N ILE A 206 -1.74 4.55 15.08
CA ILE A 206 -1.99 5.61 16.06
C ILE A 206 -1.82 5.05 17.47
N LEU A 207 -2.29 3.83 17.73
CA LEU A 207 -2.19 3.20 19.05
C LEU A 207 -0.72 2.98 19.46
N VAL A 208 0.15 2.57 18.55
CA VAL A 208 1.59 2.43 18.81
C VAL A 208 2.19 3.76 19.26
N LEU A 209 1.87 4.86 18.58
CA LEU A 209 2.37 6.18 18.94
C LEU A 209 1.80 6.65 20.27
N ASP A 210 0.50 6.50 20.48
CA ASP A 210 -0.20 6.86 21.71
C ASP A 210 0.39 6.15 22.95
N TYR A 211 0.67 4.85 22.81
CA TYR A 211 1.31 4.08 23.88
C TYR A 211 2.78 4.47 24.08
N PHE A 212 3.47 4.84 23.01
CA PHE A 212 4.84 5.31 23.12
C PHE A 212 4.93 6.65 23.89
N GLU A 213 4.05 7.59 23.56
CA GLU A 213 4.05 8.92 24.18
C GLU A 213 3.57 8.88 25.65
N ASN A 214 2.56 8.06 25.98
CA ASN A 214 1.97 8.03 27.30
C ASN A 214 2.60 7.02 28.25
N TYR A 215 3.08 5.87 27.75
CA TYR A 215 3.56 4.75 28.57
C TYR A 215 5.01 4.33 28.25
N GLY A 216 5.62 4.95 27.20
CA GLY A 216 6.99 4.69 26.78
C GLY A 216 7.17 3.40 25.97
N LEU A 217 8.44 3.14 25.63
CA LEU A 217 8.83 2.09 24.69
C LEU A 217 8.37 0.69 25.13
N ARG A 218 8.38 0.39 26.44
CA ARG A 218 8.06 -0.95 26.95
C ARG A 218 6.65 -1.40 26.59
N TYR A 219 5.68 -0.49 26.61
CA TYR A 219 4.27 -0.79 26.35
C TYR A 219 3.87 -0.60 24.87
N SER A 220 4.57 0.24 24.12
CA SER A 220 4.34 0.41 22.68
C SER A 220 4.99 -0.70 21.84
N MET A 221 6.11 -1.27 22.29
CA MET A 221 6.89 -2.27 21.56
C MET A 221 6.08 -3.54 21.24
N PRO A 222 5.31 -4.16 22.14
CA PRO A 222 4.50 -5.34 21.81
C PRO A 222 3.44 -5.03 20.75
N ILE A 223 2.77 -3.87 20.81
CA ILE A 223 1.81 -3.45 19.77
C ILE A 223 2.50 -3.29 18.43
N ALA A 224 3.69 -2.67 18.40
CA ALA A 224 4.48 -2.52 17.19
C ALA A 224 4.90 -3.87 16.59
N VAL A 225 5.34 -4.84 17.43
CA VAL A 225 5.71 -6.18 16.98
C VAL A 225 4.52 -6.93 16.39
N ILE A 226 3.35 -6.86 17.04
CA ILE A 226 2.12 -7.47 16.53
C ILE A 226 1.75 -6.84 15.17
N LEU A 227 1.76 -5.50 15.09
CA LEU A 227 1.44 -4.78 13.84
C LEU A 227 2.40 -5.14 12.71
N ILE A 228 3.71 -5.15 12.97
CA ILE A 228 4.74 -5.50 11.97
C ILE A 228 4.56 -6.95 11.52
N THR A 229 4.43 -7.89 12.45
CA THR A 229 4.28 -9.32 12.12
C THR A 229 3.03 -9.58 11.31
N LEU A 230 1.91 -8.97 11.69
CA LEU A 230 0.65 -9.07 10.96
C LEU A 230 0.75 -8.43 9.58
N SER A 231 1.30 -7.21 9.47
CA SER A 231 1.44 -6.49 8.20
C SER A 231 2.38 -7.21 7.25
N LEU A 232 3.54 -7.68 7.71
CA LEU A 232 4.48 -8.46 6.90
C LEU A 232 3.91 -9.81 6.51
N GLY A 233 3.21 -10.49 7.41
CA GLY A 233 2.54 -11.77 7.13
C GLY A 233 1.48 -11.64 6.03
N LEU A 234 0.60 -10.65 6.14
CA LEU A 234 -0.42 -10.36 5.12
C LEU A 234 0.21 -9.91 3.80
N PHE A 235 1.22 -9.03 3.85
CA PHE A 235 1.95 -8.60 2.64
C PHE A 235 2.62 -9.77 1.93
N ALA A 236 3.32 -10.64 2.66
CA ALA A 236 3.97 -11.83 2.12
C ALA A 236 2.93 -12.80 1.52
N PHE A 237 1.79 -13.00 2.19
CA PHE A 237 0.69 -13.80 1.70
C PHE A 237 0.11 -13.24 0.38
N LEU A 238 -0.16 -11.95 0.32
CA LEU A 238 -0.67 -11.30 -0.90
C LEU A 238 0.35 -11.38 -2.04
N ARG A 239 1.64 -11.21 -1.75
CA ARG A 239 2.72 -11.39 -2.74
C ARG A 239 2.85 -12.84 -3.23
N PHE A 240 2.68 -13.80 -2.34
CA PHE A 240 2.68 -15.22 -2.70
C PHE A 240 1.48 -15.55 -3.62
N LEU A 241 0.30 -15.04 -3.32
CA LEU A 241 -0.86 -15.20 -4.21
C LEU A 241 -0.58 -14.60 -5.60
N LEU A 242 -0.02 -13.39 -5.66
CA LEU A 242 0.36 -12.75 -6.91
C LEU A 242 1.32 -13.63 -7.73
N TRP A 243 2.37 -14.15 -7.09
CA TRP A 243 3.36 -15.02 -7.74
C TRP A 243 2.71 -16.29 -8.31
N ARG A 244 1.78 -16.89 -7.56
CA ARG A 244 1.06 -18.08 -8.01
C ARG A 244 0.18 -17.80 -9.24
N PHE A 245 -0.52 -16.65 -9.27
CA PHE A 245 -1.31 -16.26 -10.43
C PHE A 245 -0.44 -15.96 -11.65
N SER A 246 0.68 -15.27 -11.48
CA SER A 246 1.60 -14.95 -12.57
C SER A 246 2.24 -16.20 -13.21
N ASN A 247 2.53 -17.23 -12.42
CA ASN A 247 3.13 -18.47 -12.93
C ASN A 247 2.12 -19.51 -13.41
N ALA A 248 0.83 -19.32 -13.22
CA ALA A 248 -0.21 -20.23 -13.72
C ALA A 248 -0.57 -19.96 -15.19
N GLU A 249 -0.10 -18.85 -15.76
CA GLU A 249 -0.33 -18.44 -17.15
C GLU A 249 0.87 -18.72 -18.08
N THR A 250 1.98 -19.24 -17.52
CA THR A 250 3.16 -19.73 -18.28
C THR A 250 3.14 -21.25 -18.40
#